data_e7a96df4df043716d08939b3197494b6
#
_entry.id   e7a96df4df043716d08939b3197494b6
#
_cell.length_a   1.000
_cell.length_b   1.000
_cell.length_c   1.000
_cell.angle_alpha   90.00
_cell.angle_beta   90.00
_cell.angle_gamma   90.00
#
_symmetry.space_group_name_H-M   'P 1'
#
loop_
_entity.id
_entity.type
_entity.pdbx_description
1 polymer ?
#
loop_
_entity_poly.entity_id
_entity_poly.type
_entity_poly.pdbx_seq_one_letter_code
_entity_poly.pdbx_strand_id
1 'polypeptide(L)'
;IYSVMIFSIPESPRWLIAKFNDLKKAREILTRTDPDGVDEAIRLAIEEEKSMKQNAGFGALFNKRFFSSTMLAVMIAFFNQVSGINAIIYFAPRVFEMAGISTENALISTIGIGLVNLFATFFGLYLIDRIGRKKLMYIGSFGYIISLTLMAYSFLGPGIPSFWLPIFVFGFIASHAVG
;
A
#
# COMPACT_ATOMS: atom_id res chain seq x y z
N ILE A 1 -2.03 -17.64 14.04
CA ILE A 1 -3.39 -17.30 13.55
C ILE A 1 -3.34 -17.11 12.02
N TYR A 2 -2.49 -16.24 11.48
CA TYR A 2 -2.37 -15.98 10.03
C TYR A 2 -2.14 -17.26 9.21
N SER A 3 -1.18 -18.11 9.62
CA SER A 3 -0.85 -19.36 8.93
C SER A 3 -2.03 -20.37 8.88
N VAL A 4 -2.88 -20.35 9.89
CA VAL A 4 -4.08 -21.22 9.93
C VAL A 4 -5.17 -20.68 9.01
N MET A 5 -5.35 -19.35 8.96
CA MET A 5 -6.34 -18.71 8.08
C MET A 5 -6.04 -18.93 6.60
N ILE A 6 -4.76 -18.99 6.21
CA ILE A 6 -4.36 -19.23 4.81
C ILE A 6 -4.91 -20.57 4.28
N PHE A 7 -4.96 -21.62 5.11
CA PHE A 7 -5.50 -22.92 4.69
C PHE A 7 -7.01 -22.90 4.39
N SER A 8 -7.71 -21.88 4.87
CA SER A 8 -9.15 -21.72 4.65
C SER A 8 -9.50 -20.87 3.41
N ILE A 9 -8.49 -20.22 2.80
CA ILE A 9 -8.70 -19.37 1.63
C ILE A 9 -8.62 -20.24 0.36
N PRO A 10 -9.64 -20.21 -0.51
CA PRO A 10 -9.58 -20.94 -1.78
C PRO A 10 -8.50 -20.38 -2.69
N GLU A 11 -7.95 -21.23 -3.54
CA GLU A 11 -6.96 -20.84 -4.54
C GLU A 11 -7.50 -19.78 -5.51
N SER A 12 -6.61 -18.93 -6.04
CA SER A 12 -7.03 -17.92 -7.02
C SER A 12 -7.60 -18.58 -8.29
N PRO A 13 -8.82 -18.22 -8.74
CA PRO A 13 -9.39 -18.75 -9.97
C PRO A 13 -8.49 -18.56 -11.19
N ARG A 14 -7.84 -17.40 -11.30
CA ARG A 14 -6.88 -17.11 -12.38
C ARG A 14 -5.68 -18.05 -12.35
N TRP A 15 -5.16 -18.36 -11.15
CA TRP A 15 -4.03 -19.28 -11.00
C TRP A 15 -4.43 -20.72 -11.32
N LEU A 16 -5.64 -21.16 -10.95
CA LEU A 16 -6.17 -22.47 -11.31
C LEU A 16 -6.29 -22.63 -12.83
N ILE A 17 -6.74 -21.60 -13.54
CA ILE A 17 -6.82 -21.59 -15.00
C ILE A 17 -5.41 -21.62 -15.61
N ALA A 18 -4.54 -20.71 -15.19
CA ALA A 18 -3.23 -20.53 -15.81
C ALA A 18 -2.27 -21.71 -15.59
N LYS A 19 -2.29 -22.35 -14.43
CA LYS A 19 -1.33 -23.40 -14.09
C LYS A 19 -1.86 -24.82 -14.24
N PHE A 20 -3.12 -25.04 -13.93
CA PHE A 20 -3.72 -26.38 -13.91
C PHE A 20 -4.79 -26.58 -14.97
N ASN A 21 -5.21 -25.52 -15.67
CA ASN A 21 -6.32 -25.55 -16.64
C ASN A 21 -7.61 -26.13 -16.01
N ASP A 22 -7.78 -25.95 -14.68
CA ASP A 22 -8.92 -26.46 -13.93
C ASP A 22 -10.07 -25.44 -13.93
N LEU A 23 -10.78 -25.43 -15.07
CA LEU A 23 -11.93 -24.55 -15.28
C LEU A 23 -13.10 -24.86 -14.34
N LYS A 24 -13.20 -26.12 -13.85
CA LYS A 24 -14.31 -26.50 -12.96
C LYS A 24 -14.19 -25.86 -11.59
N LYS A 25 -13.01 -25.97 -10.96
CA LYS A 25 -12.74 -25.34 -9.65
C LYS A 25 -12.74 -23.82 -9.77
N ALA A 26 -12.16 -23.26 -10.84
CA ALA A 26 -12.19 -21.83 -11.07
C ALA A 26 -13.62 -21.29 -11.18
N ARG A 27 -14.50 -22.00 -11.90
CA ARG A 27 -15.92 -21.66 -12.03
C ARG A 27 -16.65 -21.74 -10.69
N GLU A 28 -16.42 -22.78 -9.90
CA GLU A 28 -17.04 -22.94 -8.58
C GLU A 28 -16.70 -21.77 -7.65
N ILE A 29 -15.44 -21.35 -7.63
CA ILE A 29 -14.99 -20.23 -6.78
C ILE A 29 -15.58 -18.91 -7.28
N LEU A 30 -15.55 -18.66 -8.62
CA LEU A 30 -16.11 -17.46 -9.21
C LEU A 30 -17.62 -17.35 -8.98
N THR A 31 -18.36 -18.46 -9.08
CA THR A 31 -19.80 -18.47 -8.82
C THR A 31 -20.15 -18.06 -7.39
N ARG A 32 -19.26 -18.31 -6.42
CA ARG A 32 -19.46 -17.86 -5.04
C ARG A 32 -19.20 -16.37 -4.84
N THR A 33 -18.37 -15.77 -5.68
CA THR A 33 -17.90 -14.38 -5.52
C THR A 33 -18.66 -13.40 -6.43
N ASP A 34 -18.92 -13.80 -7.67
CA ASP A 34 -19.62 -13.00 -8.67
C ASP A 34 -20.38 -13.94 -9.63
N PRO A 35 -21.63 -14.30 -9.29
CA PRO A 35 -22.41 -15.27 -10.07
C PRO A 35 -22.69 -14.82 -11.52
N ASP A 36 -22.83 -13.51 -11.73
CA ASP A 36 -23.28 -12.94 -13.02
C ASP A 36 -22.12 -12.77 -14.02
N GLY A 37 -20.89 -12.64 -13.52
CA GLY A 37 -19.68 -12.38 -14.33
C GLY A 37 -18.78 -13.60 -14.61
N VAL A 38 -19.17 -14.83 -14.23
CA VAL A 38 -18.30 -16.03 -14.25
C VAL A 38 -17.72 -16.31 -15.62
N ASP A 39 -18.54 -16.33 -16.68
CA ASP A 39 -18.08 -16.71 -18.03
C ASP A 39 -17.18 -15.64 -18.64
N GLU A 40 -17.44 -14.39 -18.38
CA GLU A 40 -16.59 -13.27 -18.81
C GLU A 40 -15.26 -13.28 -18.08
N ALA A 41 -15.25 -13.50 -16.76
CA ALA A 41 -14.05 -13.61 -15.96
C ALA A 41 -13.14 -14.78 -16.41
N ILE A 42 -13.73 -15.92 -16.73
CA ILE A 42 -12.98 -17.08 -17.28
C ILE A 42 -12.41 -16.76 -18.66
N ARG A 43 -13.20 -16.14 -19.55
CA ARG A 43 -12.73 -15.75 -20.87
C ARG A 43 -11.54 -14.79 -20.81
N LEU A 44 -11.67 -13.74 -20.00
CA LEU A 44 -10.58 -12.76 -19.77
C LEU A 44 -9.33 -13.43 -19.20
N ALA A 45 -9.48 -14.34 -18.23
CA ALA A 45 -8.34 -15.07 -17.67
C ALA A 45 -7.62 -15.94 -18.70
N ILE A 46 -8.35 -16.59 -19.61
CA ILE A 46 -7.77 -17.40 -20.70
C ILE A 46 -7.06 -16.51 -21.73
N GLU A 47 -7.64 -15.38 -22.10
CA GLU A 47 -7.03 -14.42 -23.02
C GLU A 47 -5.74 -13.80 -22.43
N GLU A 48 -5.77 -13.44 -21.15
CA GLU A 48 -4.59 -12.96 -20.42
C GLU A 48 -3.49 -14.03 -20.39
N GLU A 49 -3.84 -15.29 -20.11
CA GLU A 49 -2.87 -16.40 -20.10
C GLU A 49 -2.21 -16.59 -21.46
N LYS A 50 -2.98 -16.59 -22.54
CA LYS A 50 -2.44 -16.70 -23.91
C LYS A 50 -1.48 -15.55 -24.23
N SER A 51 -1.85 -14.33 -23.83
CA SER A 51 -1.00 -13.14 -24.00
C SER A 51 0.29 -13.23 -23.17
N MET A 52 0.20 -13.74 -21.93
CA MET A 52 1.38 -13.94 -21.09
C MET A 52 2.32 -15.04 -21.62
N LYS A 53 1.81 -16.16 -22.09
CA LYS A 53 2.63 -17.24 -22.66
C LYS A 53 3.40 -16.80 -23.90
N GLN A 54 2.81 -15.93 -24.73
CA GLN A 54 3.52 -15.37 -25.90
C GLN A 54 4.66 -14.43 -25.53
N ASN A 55 4.61 -13.83 -24.34
CA ASN A 55 5.59 -12.85 -23.86
C ASN A 55 6.33 -13.31 -22.58
N ALA A 56 6.34 -14.63 -22.32
CA ALA A 56 6.94 -15.17 -21.10
C ALA A 56 8.47 -15.01 -21.09
N GLY A 57 8.96 -14.18 -20.18
CA GLY A 57 10.37 -14.01 -19.87
C GLY A 57 10.66 -12.66 -19.24
N PHE A 58 11.70 -12.59 -18.42
CA PHE A 58 12.17 -11.31 -17.83
C PHE A 58 12.45 -10.25 -18.90
N GLY A 59 12.85 -10.66 -20.11
CA GLY A 59 13.05 -9.77 -21.26
C GLY A 59 11.78 -9.07 -21.75
N ALA A 60 10.60 -9.63 -21.49
CA ALA A 60 9.33 -9.01 -21.88
C ALA A 60 9.06 -7.70 -21.11
N LEU A 61 9.55 -7.57 -19.87
CA LEU A 61 9.43 -6.35 -19.05
C LEU A 61 10.16 -5.16 -19.69
N PHE A 62 11.22 -5.43 -20.47
CA PHE A 62 12.00 -4.42 -21.18
C PHE A 62 11.54 -4.20 -22.62
N ASN A 63 10.47 -4.86 -23.04
CA ASN A 63 9.88 -4.61 -24.36
C ASN A 63 9.21 -3.22 -24.37
N LYS A 64 9.33 -2.49 -25.50
CA LYS A 64 8.76 -1.14 -25.70
C LYS A 64 7.30 -1.03 -25.22
N ARG A 65 6.52 -2.10 -25.36
CA ARG A 65 5.10 -2.14 -24.96
C ARG A 65 4.92 -2.04 -23.44
N PHE A 66 5.78 -2.68 -22.64
CA PHE A 66 5.66 -2.75 -21.18
C PHE A 66 6.65 -1.84 -20.45
N PHE A 67 7.63 -1.31 -21.17
CA PHE A 67 8.72 -0.51 -20.59
C PHE A 67 8.20 0.69 -19.77
N SER A 68 7.21 1.41 -20.30
CA SER A 68 6.62 2.56 -19.59
C SER A 68 5.95 2.16 -18.26
N SER A 69 5.18 1.07 -18.26
CA SER A 69 4.51 0.57 -17.05
C SER A 69 5.53 0.00 -16.05
N THR A 70 6.54 -0.70 -16.53
CA THR A 70 7.63 -1.24 -15.71
C THR A 70 8.44 -0.11 -15.07
N MET A 71 8.80 0.90 -15.85
CA MET A 71 9.54 2.07 -15.34
C MET A 71 8.70 2.83 -14.31
N LEU A 72 7.42 3.02 -14.56
CA LEU A 72 6.51 3.66 -13.59
C LEU A 72 6.46 2.89 -12.28
N ALA A 73 6.32 1.55 -12.34
CA ALA A 73 6.30 0.72 -11.14
C ALA A 73 7.63 0.81 -10.36
N VAL A 74 8.76 0.77 -11.05
CA VAL A 74 10.09 0.94 -10.42
C VAL A 74 10.23 2.31 -9.78
N MET A 75 9.80 3.38 -10.46
CA MET A 75 9.86 4.73 -9.93
C MET A 75 8.97 4.90 -8.70
N ILE A 76 7.75 4.37 -8.72
CA ILE A 76 6.85 4.41 -7.55
C ILE A 76 7.49 3.65 -6.38
N ALA A 77 8.01 2.45 -6.60
CA ALA A 77 8.68 1.67 -5.57
C ALA A 77 9.90 2.39 -5.00
N PHE A 78 10.72 3.01 -5.86
CA PHE A 78 11.88 3.79 -5.46
C PHE A 78 11.48 4.99 -4.59
N PHE A 79 10.54 5.81 -5.05
CA PHE A 79 10.09 6.99 -4.30
C PHE A 79 9.38 6.61 -3.00
N ASN A 80 8.66 5.49 -2.97
CA ASN A 80 8.09 4.96 -1.73
C ASN A 80 9.17 4.68 -0.68
N GLN A 81 10.31 4.08 -1.07
CA GLN A 81 11.42 3.83 -0.14
C GLN A 81 12.14 5.12 0.27
N VAL A 82 12.33 6.04 -0.66
CA VAL A 82 13.00 7.33 -0.40
C VAL A 82 12.12 8.29 0.44
N SER A 83 10.82 8.04 0.53
CA SER A 83 9.90 8.84 1.36
C SER A 83 10.27 8.88 2.85
N GLY A 84 11.10 7.94 3.32
CA GLY A 84 11.58 7.89 4.69
C GLY A 84 10.60 7.26 5.68
N ILE A 85 9.50 6.64 5.24
CA ILE A 85 8.52 6.02 6.12
C ILE A 85 9.14 5.01 7.08
N ASN A 86 10.03 4.15 6.58
CA ASN A 86 10.73 3.17 7.42
C ASN A 86 11.62 3.84 8.47
N ALA A 87 12.31 4.92 8.10
CA ALA A 87 13.12 5.67 9.06
C ALA A 87 12.27 6.26 10.18
N ILE A 88 11.12 6.86 9.84
CA ILE A 88 10.22 7.45 10.84
C ILE A 88 9.64 6.36 11.75
N ILE A 89 9.19 5.22 11.21
CA ILE A 89 8.63 4.14 12.03
C ILE A 89 9.69 3.55 12.98
N TYR A 90 10.90 3.26 12.48
CA TYR A 90 11.94 2.64 13.31
C TYR A 90 12.54 3.61 14.34
N PHE A 91 12.67 4.87 14.00
CA PHE A 91 13.26 5.87 14.89
C PHE A 91 12.24 6.76 15.60
N ALA A 92 10.95 6.47 15.49
CA ALA A 92 9.90 7.27 16.10
C ALA A 92 10.10 7.57 17.59
N PRO A 93 10.44 6.59 18.46
CA PRO A 93 10.68 6.89 19.88
C PRO A 93 11.81 7.91 20.04
N ARG A 94 12.90 7.76 19.28
CA ARG A 94 14.04 8.65 19.32
C ARG A 94 13.71 10.06 18.84
N VAL A 95 12.91 10.15 17.78
CA VAL A 95 12.44 11.43 17.23
C VAL A 95 11.59 12.17 18.27
N PHE A 96 10.73 11.47 19.00
CA PHE A 96 9.90 12.05 20.04
C PHE A 96 10.73 12.48 21.27
N GLU A 97 11.72 11.69 21.69
CA GLU A 97 12.65 12.05 22.76
C GLU A 97 13.46 13.30 22.42
N MET A 98 13.98 13.38 21.19
CA MET A 98 14.71 14.57 20.71
C MET A 98 13.84 15.84 20.68
N ALA A 99 12.53 15.68 20.53
CA ALA A 99 11.56 16.77 20.66
C ALA A 99 11.21 17.13 22.11
N GLY A 100 11.86 16.50 23.10
CA GLY A 100 11.63 16.76 24.52
C GLY A 100 10.44 16.02 25.12
N ILE A 101 9.92 15.01 24.44
CA ILE A 101 8.87 14.14 24.97
C ILE A 101 9.53 13.08 25.87
N SER A 102 8.98 12.84 27.05
CA SER A 102 9.52 11.82 27.97
C SER A 102 9.52 10.43 27.30
N THR A 103 10.48 9.58 27.64
CA THR A 103 10.62 8.24 27.06
C THR A 103 9.34 7.41 27.16
N GLU A 104 8.63 7.50 28.28
CA GLU A 104 7.34 6.81 28.47
C GLU A 104 6.29 7.29 27.46
N ASN A 105 6.13 8.59 27.29
CA ASN A 105 5.19 9.18 26.34
C ASN A 105 5.62 8.94 24.89
N ALA A 106 6.93 8.87 24.61
CA ALA A 106 7.45 8.51 23.29
C ALA A 106 7.08 7.08 22.90
N LEU A 107 7.14 6.13 23.82
CA LEU A 107 6.71 4.74 23.60
C LEU A 107 5.19 4.66 23.35
N ILE A 108 4.39 5.36 24.14
CA ILE A 108 2.93 5.43 23.95
C ILE A 108 2.60 6.03 22.58
N SER A 109 3.29 7.07 22.17
CA SER A 109 3.11 7.70 20.86
C SER A 109 3.48 6.73 19.72
N THR A 110 4.45 5.85 19.93
CA THR A 110 4.82 4.82 18.95
C THR A 110 3.71 3.77 18.77
N ILE A 111 3.03 3.39 19.84
CA ILE A 111 1.83 2.55 19.76
C ILE A 111 0.75 3.27 18.93
N GLY A 112 0.58 4.56 19.14
CA GLY A 112 -0.33 5.42 18.37
C GLY A 112 -0.03 5.40 16.87
N ILE A 113 1.25 5.35 16.48
CA ILE A 113 1.67 5.19 15.08
C ILE A 113 1.06 3.92 14.45
N GLY A 114 1.16 2.79 15.14
CA GLY A 114 0.59 1.53 14.65
C GLY A 114 -0.93 1.59 14.48
N LEU A 115 -1.63 2.20 15.44
CA LEU A 115 -3.08 2.39 15.36
C LEU A 115 -3.48 3.32 14.23
N VAL A 116 -2.82 4.46 14.07
CA VAL A 116 -3.08 5.40 12.97
C VAL A 116 -2.84 4.73 11.63
N ASN A 117 -1.73 4.00 11.48
CA ASN A 117 -1.44 3.26 10.26
C ASN A 117 -2.54 2.24 9.92
N LEU A 118 -3.00 1.48 10.92
CA LEU A 118 -4.07 0.50 10.74
C LEU A 118 -5.37 1.16 10.26
N PHE A 119 -5.84 2.19 10.97
CA PHE A 119 -7.08 2.89 10.61
C PHE A 119 -6.96 3.61 9.26
N ALA A 120 -5.83 4.26 8.99
CA ALA A 120 -5.59 4.93 7.71
C ALA A 120 -5.57 3.94 6.54
N THR A 121 -5.01 2.74 6.73
CA THR A 121 -5.03 1.68 5.72
C THR A 121 -6.46 1.21 5.42
N PHE A 122 -7.27 0.93 6.44
CA PHE A 122 -8.68 0.58 6.22
C PHE A 122 -9.46 1.70 5.54
N PHE A 123 -9.22 2.94 5.94
CA PHE A 123 -9.84 4.10 5.31
C PHE A 123 -9.39 4.26 3.85
N GLY A 124 -8.11 4.05 3.57
CA GLY A 124 -7.56 4.05 2.21
C GLY A 124 -8.20 2.98 1.33
N LEU A 125 -8.36 1.74 1.84
CA LEU A 125 -9.06 0.66 1.13
C LEU A 125 -10.50 1.04 0.78
N TYR A 126 -11.22 1.66 1.71
CA TYR A 126 -12.58 2.11 1.45
C TYR A 126 -12.64 3.27 0.42
N LEU A 127 -11.67 4.17 0.46
CA LEU A 127 -11.61 5.32 -0.45
C LEU A 127 -11.18 4.95 -1.86
N ILE A 128 -10.36 3.92 -2.05
CA ILE A 128 -9.80 3.54 -3.35
C ILE A 128 -10.89 3.22 -4.37
N ASP A 129 -11.98 2.59 -3.91
CA ASP A 129 -13.11 2.23 -4.76
C ASP A 129 -14.00 3.43 -5.11
N ARG A 130 -14.01 4.46 -4.26
CA ARG A 130 -14.86 5.65 -4.46
C ARG A 130 -14.17 6.79 -5.21
N ILE A 131 -12.93 7.07 -4.87
CA ILE A 131 -12.20 8.26 -5.37
C ILE A 131 -11.26 7.86 -6.50
N GLY A 132 -10.82 6.61 -6.52
CA GLY A 132 -9.88 6.07 -7.49
C GLY A 132 -8.42 6.29 -7.10
N ARG A 133 -7.57 5.35 -7.52
CA ARG A 133 -6.15 5.24 -7.13
C ARG A 133 -5.34 6.51 -7.39
N LYS A 134 -5.51 7.14 -8.55
CA LYS A 134 -4.75 8.33 -8.95
C LYS A 134 -5.00 9.53 -8.04
N LYS A 135 -6.27 9.81 -7.70
CA LYS A 135 -6.61 10.92 -6.81
C LYS A 135 -6.12 10.68 -5.39
N LEU A 136 -6.19 9.42 -4.94
CA LEU A 136 -5.73 9.02 -3.62
C LEU A 136 -4.22 9.24 -3.47
N MET A 137 -3.41 8.87 -4.48
CA MET A 137 -1.99 9.16 -4.52
C MET A 137 -1.68 10.67 -4.43
N TYR A 138 -2.45 11.54 -5.08
CA TYR A 138 -2.26 12.98 -4.94
C TYR A 138 -2.57 13.46 -3.53
N ILE A 139 -3.69 13.02 -2.95
CA ILE A 139 -4.08 13.39 -1.58
C ILE A 139 -3.01 12.96 -0.58
N GLY A 140 -2.56 11.71 -0.67
CA GLY A 140 -1.49 11.19 0.17
C GLY A 140 -0.19 11.95 -0.02
N SER A 141 0.22 12.20 -1.27
CA SER A 141 1.46 12.94 -1.57
C SER A 141 1.44 14.37 -0.99
N PHE A 142 0.36 15.10 -1.14
CA PHE A 142 0.24 16.43 -0.55
C PHE A 142 0.23 16.36 0.98
N GLY A 143 -0.49 15.40 1.54
CA GLY A 143 -0.58 15.22 2.99
C GLY A 143 0.79 14.94 3.62
N TYR A 144 1.60 14.04 3.07
CA TYR A 144 2.90 13.77 3.64
C TYR A 144 3.92 14.90 3.41
N ILE A 145 3.87 15.63 2.28
CA ILE A 145 4.72 16.82 2.07
C ILE A 145 4.42 17.88 3.14
N ILE A 146 3.15 18.16 3.40
CA ILE A 146 2.75 19.11 4.44
C ILE A 146 3.22 18.64 5.81
N SER A 147 2.98 17.38 6.15
CA SER A 147 3.36 16.81 7.44
C SER A 147 4.87 16.83 7.67
N LEU A 148 5.67 16.46 6.66
CA LEU A 148 7.14 16.51 6.72
C LEU A 148 7.65 17.94 6.86
N THR A 149 7.05 18.88 6.14
CA THR A 149 7.42 20.31 6.22
C THR A 149 7.17 20.86 7.62
N LEU A 150 6.00 20.57 8.19
CA LEU A 150 5.66 20.98 9.55
C LEU A 150 6.57 20.32 10.61
N MET A 151 6.89 19.05 10.42
CA MET A 151 7.83 18.33 11.26
C MET A 151 9.23 18.94 11.20
N ALA A 152 9.76 19.23 10.00
CA ALA A 152 11.04 19.88 9.83
C ALA A 152 11.06 21.28 10.47
N TYR A 153 9.99 22.05 10.30
CA TYR A 153 9.86 23.37 10.92
C TYR A 153 9.85 23.31 12.44
N SER A 154 9.26 22.27 13.04
CA SER A 154 9.28 22.05 14.48
C SER A 154 10.68 21.83 15.07
N PHE A 155 11.61 21.31 14.26
CA PHE A 155 13.02 21.15 14.69
C PHE A 155 13.89 22.40 14.42
N LEU A 156 13.55 23.21 13.42
CA LEU A 156 14.38 24.33 12.99
C LEU A 156 14.04 25.63 13.69
N GLY A 157 12.86 25.78 14.25
CA GLY A 157 12.39 27.06 14.74
C GLY A 157 11.73 27.03 16.13
N PRO A 158 11.78 28.15 16.88
CA PRO A 158 11.15 28.26 18.19
C PRO A 158 9.63 28.40 18.11
N GLY A 159 9.02 28.27 16.93
CA GLY A 159 7.62 28.67 16.70
C GLY A 159 6.56 27.61 16.96
N ILE A 160 6.90 26.32 16.92
CA ILE A 160 5.93 25.23 17.14
C ILE A 160 6.33 24.44 18.38
N PRO A 161 5.47 24.37 19.41
CA PRO A 161 5.73 23.55 20.59
C PRO A 161 5.93 22.07 20.24
N SER A 162 6.89 21.41 20.88
CA SER A 162 7.28 20.03 20.61
C SER A 162 6.14 19.01 20.76
N PHE A 163 5.11 19.33 21.55
CA PHE A 163 3.95 18.44 21.72
C PHE A 163 3.13 18.24 20.43
N TRP A 164 3.28 19.09 19.40
CA TRP A 164 2.65 18.91 18.08
C TRP A 164 3.35 17.89 17.21
N LEU A 165 4.59 17.54 17.53
CA LEU A 165 5.38 16.63 16.71
C LEU A 165 4.72 15.25 16.48
N PRO A 166 4.14 14.57 17.49
CA PRO A 166 3.41 13.32 17.28
C PRO A 166 2.27 13.47 16.28
N ILE A 167 1.57 14.59 16.29
CA ILE A 167 0.45 14.87 15.36
C ILE A 167 0.96 14.96 13.93
N PHE A 168 2.09 15.59 13.69
CA PHE A 168 2.70 15.67 12.36
C PHE A 168 3.22 14.33 11.88
N VAL A 169 3.79 13.52 12.78
CA VAL A 169 4.20 12.13 12.48
C VAL A 169 2.97 11.27 12.15
N PHE A 170 1.89 11.39 12.92
CA PHE A 170 0.64 10.67 12.63
C PHE A 170 0.04 11.11 11.29
N GLY A 171 0.05 12.40 10.98
CA GLY A 171 -0.39 12.95 9.70
C GLY A 171 0.43 12.40 8.52
N PHE A 172 1.74 12.32 8.68
CA PHE A 172 2.64 11.72 7.69
C PHE A 172 2.30 10.25 7.44
N ILE A 173 2.17 9.45 8.51
CA ILE A 173 1.88 8.02 8.42
C ILE A 173 0.50 7.78 7.82
N ALA A 174 -0.51 8.52 8.26
CA ALA A 174 -1.85 8.42 7.70
C ALA A 174 -1.88 8.76 6.20
N SER A 175 -1.20 9.82 5.79
CA SER A 175 -1.10 10.25 4.40
C SER A 175 -0.38 9.21 3.54
N HIS A 176 0.68 8.59 4.08
CA HIS A 176 1.42 7.53 3.40
C HIS A 176 0.63 6.22 3.28
N ALA A 177 -0.18 5.88 4.29
CA ALA A 177 -1.01 4.68 4.29
C ALA A 177 -2.21 4.78 3.33
N VAL A 178 -2.67 6.00 3.05
CA VAL A 178 -3.80 6.29 2.15
C VAL A 178 -3.34 6.45 0.70
N GLY A 179 -2.16 6.99 0.45
CA GLY A 179 -1.62 7.33 -0.89
C GLY A 179 -0.59 6.38 -1.39
#